data_f068c2421aa5d70d16fb54cb6833ed10
#
_entry.id   f068c2421aa5d70d16fb54cb6833ed10
#
_cell.length_a   1.000
_cell.length_b   1.000
_cell.length_c   1.000
_cell.angle_alpha   90.00
_cell.angle_beta   90.00
_cell.angle_gamma   90.00
#
_symmetry.space_group_name_H-M   'P 1'
#
loop_
_entity.id
_entity.type
_entity.pdbx_description
1 polymer ?
#
loop_
_entity_poly.entity_id
_entity_poly.type
_entity_poly.pdbx_seq_one_letter_code
_entity_poly.pdbx_strand_id
1 'polypeptide(L)'
;IGRQGVLCAQSALLNAYAYEQANALRRSLLEKIFTTNARLVQDHGTGSVAAAVLEGADQVETYFKLILPKVTGIALIPAILLAASFALDWVSGLIMFVAFPFIILYMVIMGHTAKEKASRQHRTFEIMSNHFIDTLRGIDTLKLFGVSKRYGKSIYEVSERFREATMRTLKVANLSSLVLDTFATLSVAAVAFMLGFRLIDGSVTLFPALALLVIAPEYFRPIREFAADYHASLDGKNALASIQALVDA
;
A
#
# COMPACT_ATOMS: atom_id res chain seq x y z
N ILE A 1 26.17 8.78 11.35
CA ILE A 1 25.68 10.15 11.53
C ILE A 1 25.24 10.73 10.17
N GLY A 2 26.04 10.65 9.10
CA GLY A 2 25.69 11.18 7.78
C GLY A 2 24.42 10.58 7.17
N ARG A 3 24.23 9.25 7.24
CA ARG A 3 23.02 8.54 6.76
C ARG A 3 21.75 9.04 7.47
N GLN A 4 21.80 9.24 8.78
CA GLN A 4 20.65 9.71 9.56
C GLN A 4 20.28 11.16 9.19
N GLY A 5 21.28 12.04 8.96
CA GLY A 5 21.04 13.39 8.52
C GLY A 5 20.37 13.47 7.15
N VAL A 6 20.81 12.65 6.19
CA VAL A 6 20.19 12.56 4.85
C VAL A 6 18.75 12.03 4.93
N LEU A 7 18.50 11.00 5.73
CA LEU A 7 17.15 10.46 5.93
C LEU A 7 16.22 11.48 6.61
N CYS A 8 16.70 12.23 7.60
CA CYS A 8 15.94 13.32 8.21
C CYS A 8 15.61 14.45 7.22
N ALA A 9 16.58 14.86 6.40
CA ALA A 9 16.35 15.89 5.39
C ALA A 9 15.37 15.40 4.32
N GLN A 10 15.52 14.17 3.84
CA GLN A 10 14.59 13.55 2.90
C GLN A 10 13.17 13.47 3.47
N SER A 11 13.01 12.97 4.70
CA SER A 11 11.70 12.88 5.33
C SER A 11 11.04 14.24 5.56
N ALA A 12 11.81 15.25 5.94
CA ALA A 12 11.32 16.62 6.14
C ALA A 12 10.79 17.22 4.82
N LEU A 13 11.56 17.10 3.73
CA LEU A 13 11.18 17.61 2.40
C LEU A 13 9.93 16.88 1.86
N LEU A 14 9.90 15.55 1.97
CA LEU A 14 8.79 14.76 1.47
C LEU A 14 7.52 14.96 2.30
N ASN A 15 7.63 15.12 3.62
CA ASN A 15 6.50 15.43 4.48
C ASN A 15 5.92 16.83 4.17
N ALA A 16 6.78 17.83 3.94
CA ALA A 16 6.35 19.16 3.55
C ALA A 16 5.61 19.14 2.21
N TYR A 17 6.17 18.43 1.22
CA TYR A 17 5.54 18.26 -0.09
C TYR A 17 4.20 17.53 -0.01
N ALA A 18 4.13 16.42 0.72
CA ALA A 18 2.90 15.64 0.90
C ALA A 18 1.78 16.48 1.55
N TYR A 19 2.15 17.25 2.57
CA TYR A 19 1.24 18.18 3.27
C TYR A 19 0.73 19.28 2.34
N GLU A 20 1.62 19.87 1.54
CA GLU A 20 1.26 20.92 0.58
C GLU A 20 0.29 20.41 -0.50
N GLN A 21 0.55 19.22 -1.06
CA GLN A 21 -0.33 18.60 -2.05
C GLN A 21 -1.70 18.23 -1.47
N ALA A 22 -1.74 17.65 -0.27
CA ALA A 22 -2.99 17.33 0.41
C ALA A 22 -3.82 18.59 0.72
N ASN A 23 -3.17 19.66 1.17
CA ASN A 23 -3.85 20.95 1.42
C ASN A 23 -4.31 21.62 0.14
N ALA A 24 -3.55 21.54 -0.96
CA ALA A 24 -3.97 22.06 -2.25
C ALA A 24 -5.23 21.35 -2.74
N LEU A 25 -5.27 20.01 -2.64
CA LEU A 25 -6.46 19.21 -2.98
C LEU A 25 -7.66 19.55 -2.08
N ARG A 26 -7.42 19.71 -0.76
CA ARG A 26 -8.49 20.10 0.18
C ARG A 26 -9.07 21.48 -0.15
N ARG A 27 -8.20 22.45 -0.50
CA ARG A 27 -8.64 23.79 -0.92
C ARG A 27 -9.44 23.72 -2.22
N SER A 28 -8.95 23.02 -3.23
CA SER A 28 -9.63 22.87 -4.51
C SER A 28 -11.02 22.23 -4.34
N LEU A 29 -11.12 21.19 -3.49
CA LEU A 29 -12.38 20.53 -3.19
C LEU A 29 -13.35 21.44 -2.45
N LEU A 30 -12.89 22.19 -1.44
CA LEU A 30 -13.70 23.17 -0.73
C LEU A 30 -14.17 24.31 -1.64
N GLU A 31 -13.27 24.87 -2.45
CA GLU A 31 -13.60 25.90 -3.43
C GLU A 31 -14.67 25.41 -4.41
N LYS A 32 -14.52 24.17 -4.92
CA LYS A 32 -15.51 23.56 -5.80
C LYS A 32 -16.87 23.41 -5.11
N ILE A 33 -16.90 22.95 -3.85
CA ILE A 33 -18.16 22.81 -3.07
C ILE A 33 -18.84 24.16 -2.91
N PHE A 34 -18.10 25.22 -2.62
CA PHE A 34 -18.66 26.55 -2.42
C PHE A 34 -19.08 27.24 -3.73
N THR A 35 -18.39 26.94 -4.85
CA THR A 35 -18.70 27.56 -6.16
C THR A 35 -19.80 26.82 -6.90
N THR A 36 -19.89 25.49 -6.77
CA THR A 36 -20.89 24.68 -7.51
C THR A 36 -22.24 24.57 -6.78
N ASN A 37 -22.35 25.17 -5.56
CA ASN A 37 -23.56 25.14 -4.71
C ASN A 37 -23.96 23.68 -4.32
N ALA A 38 -25.26 23.51 -4.00
CA ALA A 38 -25.79 22.24 -3.52
C ALA A 38 -25.79 21.09 -4.56
N ARG A 39 -25.54 21.34 -5.83
CA ARG A 39 -25.58 20.31 -6.87
C ARG A 39 -24.56 19.19 -6.65
N LEU A 40 -23.31 19.52 -6.37
CA LEU A 40 -22.26 18.52 -6.12
C LEU A 40 -22.65 17.58 -4.97
N VAL A 41 -23.24 18.15 -3.92
CA VAL A 41 -23.71 17.39 -2.74
C VAL A 41 -24.95 16.57 -3.06
N GLN A 42 -25.83 17.05 -3.95
CA GLN A 42 -27.03 16.30 -4.37
C GLN A 42 -26.69 15.13 -5.27
N ASP A 43 -25.72 15.30 -6.20
CA ASP A 43 -25.34 14.26 -7.18
C ASP A 43 -24.49 13.15 -6.54
N HIS A 44 -23.61 13.50 -5.59
CA HIS A 44 -22.67 12.54 -4.97
C HIS A 44 -23.02 12.14 -3.53
N GLY A 45 -24.03 12.80 -2.93
CA GLY A 45 -24.44 12.57 -1.54
C GLY A 45 -23.58 13.28 -0.50
N THR A 46 -24.21 13.80 0.55
CA THR A 46 -23.56 14.55 1.64
C THR A 46 -22.46 13.72 2.35
N GLY A 47 -22.70 12.42 2.52
CA GLY A 47 -21.75 11.53 3.20
C GLY A 47 -20.45 11.33 2.45
N SER A 48 -20.49 11.15 1.11
CA SER A 48 -19.29 10.95 0.29
C SER A 48 -18.45 12.22 0.19
N VAL A 49 -19.09 13.37 0.03
CA VAL A 49 -18.42 14.68 -0.01
C VAL A 49 -17.78 15.01 1.34
N ALA A 50 -18.49 14.78 2.44
CA ALA A 50 -17.95 14.98 3.79
C ALA A 50 -16.77 14.04 4.08
N ALA A 51 -16.86 12.76 3.72
CA ALA A 51 -15.75 11.81 3.85
C ALA A 51 -14.54 12.22 3.02
N ALA A 52 -14.74 12.69 1.79
CA ALA A 52 -13.65 13.17 0.94
C ALA A 52 -12.91 14.39 1.54
N VAL A 53 -13.64 15.32 2.16
CA VAL A 53 -13.06 16.51 2.79
C VAL A 53 -12.35 16.19 4.10
N LEU A 54 -12.95 15.35 4.96
CA LEU A 54 -12.47 15.07 6.31
C LEU A 54 -11.38 14.00 6.33
N GLU A 55 -11.57 12.91 5.62
CA GLU A 55 -10.69 11.75 5.66
C GLU A 55 -9.86 11.59 4.39
N GLY A 56 -10.43 11.92 3.23
CA GLY A 56 -9.81 11.70 1.95
C GLY A 56 -8.49 12.45 1.78
N ALA A 57 -8.43 13.71 2.21
CA ALA A 57 -7.20 14.51 2.14
C ALA A 57 -6.09 13.94 3.04
N ASP A 58 -6.41 13.42 4.22
CA ASP A 58 -5.44 12.81 5.13
C ASP A 58 -4.93 11.45 4.59
N GLN A 59 -5.80 10.71 3.92
CA GLN A 59 -5.42 9.48 3.21
C GLN A 59 -4.49 9.77 2.03
N VAL A 60 -4.72 10.85 1.29
CA VAL A 60 -3.84 11.31 0.21
C VAL A 60 -2.48 11.77 0.75
N GLU A 61 -2.46 12.51 1.86
CA GLU A 61 -1.21 12.89 2.52
C GLU A 61 -0.39 11.66 2.94
N THR A 62 -1.05 10.67 3.55
CA THR A 62 -0.43 9.41 3.95
C THR A 62 0.10 8.64 2.73
N TYR A 63 -0.64 8.62 1.63
CA TYR A 63 -0.20 8.02 0.37
C TYR A 63 1.10 8.65 -0.15
N PHE A 64 1.18 9.98 -0.23
CA PHE A 64 2.38 10.66 -0.68
C PHE A 64 3.56 10.44 0.27
N LYS A 65 3.36 10.46 1.59
CA LYS A 65 4.39 10.19 2.59
C LYS A 65 4.97 8.78 2.51
N LEU A 66 4.14 7.79 2.19
CA LEU A 66 4.57 6.39 2.11
C LEU A 66 5.20 6.04 0.75
N ILE A 67 4.60 6.50 -0.34
CA ILE A 67 4.96 6.03 -1.69
C ILE A 67 6.16 6.76 -2.27
N LEU A 68 6.23 8.10 -2.13
CA LEU A 68 7.31 8.89 -2.75
C LEU A 68 8.71 8.42 -2.34
N PRO A 69 9.04 8.26 -1.03
CA PRO A 69 10.37 7.81 -0.63
C PRO A 69 10.66 6.37 -1.08
N LYS A 70 9.64 5.54 -1.19
CA LYS A 70 9.80 4.13 -1.55
C LYS A 70 9.97 3.89 -3.04
N VAL A 71 9.27 4.64 -3.89
CA VAL A 71 9.46 4.57 -5.35
C VAL A 71 10.88 4.97 -5.72
N THR A 72 11.41 6.04 -5.13
CA THR A 72 12.81 6.45 -5.35
C THR A 72 13.79 5.41 -4.80
N GLY A 73 13.48 4.83 -3.63
CA GLY A 73 14.28 3.77 -3.00
C GLY A 73 14.36 2.50 -3.83
N ILE A 74 13.25 2.05 -4.43
CA ILE A 74 13.20 0.85 -5.29
C ILE A 74 14.02 1.03 -6.57
N ALA A 75 14.07 2.25 -7.12
CA ALA A 75 14.83 2.48 -8.35
C ALA A 75 16.33 2.62 -8.07
N LEU A 76 16.69 3.43 -7.08
CA LEU A 76 18.09 3.84 -6.89
C LEU A 76 18.91 2.81 -6.10
N ILE A 77 18.37 2.31 -4.99
CA ILE A 77 19.13 1.42 -4.09
C ILE A 77 19.48 0.11 -4.79
N PRO A 78 18.54 -0.64 -5.39
CA PRO A 78 18.88 -1.87 -6.10
C PRO A 78 19.79 -1.64 -7.30
N ALA A 79 19.66 -0.53 -8.04
CA ALA A 79 20.54 -0.23 -9.16
C ALA A 79 22.00 -0.04 -8.72
N ILE A 80 22.24 0.71 -7.65
CA ILE A 80 23.57 0.94 -7.11
C ILE A 80 24.16 -0.36 -6.55
N LEU A 81 23.37 -1.11 -5.76
CA LEU A 81 23.82 -2.37 -5.17
C LEU A 81 24.08 -3.45 -6.22
N LEU A 82 23.28 -3.47 -7.29
CA LEU A 82 23.47 -4.37 -8.40
C LEU A 82 24.79 -4.05 -9.16
N ALA A 83 25.02 -2.77 -9.45
CA ALA A 83 26.27 -2.35 -10.08
C ALA A 83 27.50 -2.73 -9.22
N ALA A 84 27.43 -2.51 -7.90
CA ALA A 84 28.48 -2.93 -6.97
C ALA A 84 28.64 -4.46 -6.94
N SER A 85 27.54 -5.21 -7.02
CA SER A 85 27.58 -6.68 -7.05
C SER A 85 28.24 -7.21 -8.31
N PHE A 86 27.96 -6.64 -9.48
CA PHE A 86 28.64 -7.00 -10.73
C PHE A 86 30.13 -6.67 -10.71
N ALA A 87 30.53 -5.58 -10.05
CA ALA A 87 31.93 -5.22 -9.90
C ALA A 87 32.70 -6.18 -8.98
N LEU A 88 32.05 -6.78 -7.98
CA LEU A 88 32.64 -7.70 -7.03
C LEU A 88 32.63 -9.15 -7.56
N ASP A 89 31.51 -9.59 -8.09
CA ASP A 89 31.32 -10.92 -8.66
C ASP A 89 30.15 -10.94 -9.66
N TRP A 90 30.45 -11.20 -10.91
CA TRP A 90 29.46 -11.14 -11.96
C TRP A 90 28.38 -12.24 -11.86
N VAL A 91 28.71 -13.41 -11.29
CA VAL A 91 27.76 -14.52 -11.13
C VAL A 91 26.71 -14.19 -10.08
N SER A 92 27.14 -13.66 -8.94
CA SER A 92 26.23 -13.20 -7.90
C SER A 92 25.37 -12.03 -8.38
N GLY A 93 25.95 -11.08 -9.13
CA GLY A 93 25.23 -10.00 -9.79
C GLY A 93 24.15 -10.52 -10.75
N LEU A 94 24.46 -11.56 -11.54
CA LEU A 94 23.50 -12.17 -12.45
C LEU A 94 22.33 -12.83 -11.72
N ILE A 95 22.58 -13.55 -10.62
CA ILE A 95 21.53 -14.17 -9.80
C ILE A 95 20.58 -13.08 -9.27
N MET A 96 21.14 -12.00 -8.71
CA MET A 96 20.36 -10.88 -8.19
C MET A 96 19.56 -10.16 -9.29
N PHE A 97 20.20 -9.96 -10.47
CA PHE A 97 19.56 -9.35 -11.63
C PHE A 97 18.37 -10.16 -12.15
N VAL A 98 18.51 -11.48 -12.23
CA VAL A 98 17.43 -12.38 -12.69
C VAL A 98 16.30 -12.46 -11.65
N ALA A 99 16.63 -12.51 -10.36
CA ALA A 99 15.62 -12.57 -9.29
C ALA A 99 14.74 -11.32 -9.24
N PHE A 100 15.27 -10.14 -9.53
CA PHE A 100 14.57 -8.87 -9.42
C PHE A 100 13.30 -8.76 -10.29
N PRO A 101 13.33 -9.02 -11.61
CA PRO A 101 12.14 -8.96 -12.45
C PRO A 101 11.08 -9.99 -12.06
N PHE A 102 11.50 -11.19 -11.59
CA PHE A 102 10.54 -12.19 -11.11
C PHE A 102 9.78 -11.71 -9.88
N ILE A 103 10.47 -11.08 -8.94
CA ILE A 103 9.85 -10.51 -7.74
C ILE A 103 8.91 -9.36 -8.11
N ILE A 104 9.30 -8.47 -9.03
CA ILE A 104 8.44 -7.38 -9.50
C ILE A 104 7.21 -7.93 -10.23
N LEU A 105 7.38 -8.89 -11.12
CA LEU A 105 6.27 -9.52 -11.83
C LEU A 105 5.26 -10.13 -10.87
N TYR A 106 5.75 -10.87 -9.87
CA TYR A 106 4.90 -11.43 -8.81
C TYR A 106 4.16 -10.32 -8.05
N MET A 107 4.86 -9.23 -7.67
CA MET A 107 4.27 -8.09 -6.96
C MET A 107 3.14 -7.44 -7.77
N VAL A 108 3.31 -7.27 -9.09
CA VAL A 108 2.28 -6.70 -9.97
C VAL A 108 1.04 -7.62 -10.03
N ILE A 109 1.24 -8.92 -10.20
CA ILE A 109 0.13 -9.90 -10.26
C ILE A 109 -0.65 -9.90 -8.93
N MET A 110 0.05 -9.94 -7.81
CA MET A 110 -0.58 -9.92 -6.48
C MET A 110 -1.25 -8.58 -6.18
N GLY A 111 -0.67 -7.47 -6.64
CA GLY A 111 -1.26 -6.13 -6.51
C GLY A 111 -2.63 -6.01 -7.19
N HIS A 112 -2.80 -6.57 -8.39
CA HIS A 112 -4.09 -6.62 -9.07
C HIS A 112 -5.13 -7.44 -8.28
N THR A 113 -4.76 -8.62 -7.81
CA THR A 113 -5.64 -9.47 -7.00
C THR A 113 -6.04 -8.80 -5.68
N ALA A 114 -5.09 -8.15 -5.02
CA ALA A 114 -5.33 -7.43 -3.77
C ALA A 114 -6.28 -6.23 -3.98
N LYS A 115 -6.12 -5.48 -5.07
CA LYS A 115 -7.01 -4.35 -5.42
C LYS A 115 -8.46 -4.81 -5.60
N GLU A 116 -8.70 -5.91 -6.30
CA GLU A 116 -10.04 -6.46 -6.50
C GLU A 116 -10.70 -6.83 -5.15
N LYS A 117 -9.94 -7.50 -4.27
CA LYS A 117 -10.43 -7.89 -2.94
C LYS A 117 -10.70 -6.67 -2.05
N ALA A 118 -9.82 -5.69 -2.06
CA ALA A 118 -9.99 -4.44 -1.31
C ALA A 118 -11.23 -3.65 -1.77
N SER A 119 -11.46 -3.52 -3.08
CA SER A 119 -12.66 -2.87 -3.62
C SER A 119 -13.95 -3.58 -3.20
N ARG A 120 -13.94 -4.92 -3.20
CA ARG A 120 -15.08 -5.70 -2.72
C ARG A 120 -15.32 -5.53 -1.23
N GLN A 121 -14.26 -5.48 -0.43
CA GLN A 121 -14.36 -5.22 1.01
C GLN A 121 -14.95 -3.84 1.27
N HIS A 122 -14.46 -2.81 0.58
CA HIS A 122 -14.95 -1.44 0.71
C HIS A 122 -16.46 -1.34 0.40
N ARG A 123 -16.89 -1.93 -0.72
CA ARG A 123 -18.33 -1.98 -1.06
C ARG A 123 -19.17 -2.69 0.02
N THR A 124 -18.64 -3.77 0.61
CA THR A 124 -19.35 -4.48 1.68
C THR A 124 -19.43 -3.64 2.95
N PHE A 125 -18.41 -2.82 3.23
CA PHE A 125 -18.39 -1.85 4.30
C PHE A 125 -19.45 -0.75 4.10
N GLU A 126 -19.57 -0.19 2.91
CA GLU A 126 -20.59 0.80 2.58
C GLU A 126 -22.02 0.25 2.80
N ILE A 127 -22.28 -0.97 2.32
CA ILE A 127 -23.57 -1.63 2.51
C ILE A 127 -23.87 -1.81 4.01
N MET A 128 -22.87 -2.26 4.79
CA MET A 128 -23.01 -2.43 6.23
C MET A 128 -23.29 -1.08 6.92
N SER A 129 -22.51 -0.06 6.60
CA SER A 129 -22.66 1.29 7.19
C SER A 129 -24.02 1.90 6.89
N ASN A 130 -24.47 1.85 5.64
CA ASN A 130 -25.77 2.36 5.23
C ASN A 130 -26.90 1.63 5.96
N HIS A 131 -26.86 0.29 6.01
CA HIS A 131 -27.86 -0.51 6.70
C HIS A 131 -27.90 -0.21 8.21
N PHE A 132 -26.74 0.01 8.82
CA PHE A 132 -26.65 0.39 10.23
C PHE A 132 -27.23 1.77 10.49
N ILE A 133 -26.87 2.78 9.68
CA ILE A 133 -27.40 4.16 9.80
C ILE A 133 -28.92 4.18 9.59
N ASP A 134 -29.43 3.48 8.58
CA ASP A 134 -30.88 3.42 8.32
C ASP A 134 -31.64 2.76 9.47
N THR A 135 -31.06 1.71 10.06
CA THR A 135 -31.64 1.04 11.23
C THR A 135 -31.67 1.97 12.45
N LEU A 136 -30.60 2.75 12.67
CA LEU A 136 -30.56 3.73 13.77
C LEU A 136 -31.59 4.84 13.57
N ARG A 137 -31.74 5.36 12.36
CA ARG A 137 -32.73 6.38 12.02
C ARG A 137 -34.18 5.89 12.23
N GLY A 138 -34.41 4.60 11.96
CA GLY A 138 -35.73 3.97 12.11
C GLY A 138 -35.97 3.26 13.45
N ILE A 139 -35.09 3.42 14.46
CA ILE A 139 -35.10 2.59 15.66
C ILE A 139 -36.41 2.71 16.47
N ASP A 140 -36.97 3.90 16.54
CA ASP A 140 -38.24 4.12 17.24
C ASP A 140 -39.41 3.45 16.53
N THR A 141 -39.46 3.54 15.21
CA THR A 141 -40.42 2.82 14.36
C THR A 141 -40.31 1.33 14.52
N LEU A 142 -39.08 0.78 14.50
CA LEU A 142 -38.80 -0.65 14.66
C LEU A 142 -39.25 -1.17 16.05
N LYS A 143 -39.12 -0.35 17.09
CA LYS A 143 -39.59 -0.66 18.44
C LYS A 143 -41.12 -0.66 18.51
N LEU A 144 -41.77 0.36 17.93
CA LEU A 144 -43.22 0.49 17.91
C LEU A 144 -43.87 -0.72 17.18
N PHE A 145 -43.27 -1.20 16.08
CA PHE A 145 -43.79 -2.36 15.36
C PHE A 145 -43.31 -3.70 15.91
N GLY A 146 -42.50 -3.74 16.98
CA GLY A 146 -42.04 -4.96 17.63
C GLY A 146 -41.06 -5.80 16.79
N VAL A 147 -40.45 -5.22 15.74
CA VAL A 147 -39.57 -5.96 14.78
C VAL A 147 -38.09 -5.80 15.07
N SER A 148 -37.70 -5.18 16.17
CA SER A 148 -36.31 -4.87 16.54
C SER A 148 -35.40 -6.11 16.53
N LYS A 149 -35.85 -7.27 17.01
CA LYS A 149 -35.06 -8.52 17.02
C LYS A 149 -34.76 -9.01 15.60
N ARG A 150 -35.68 -8.88 14.65
CA ARG A 150 -35.47 -9.28 13.25
C ARG A 150 -34.44 -8.38 12.57
N TYR A 151 -34.49 -7.08 12.83
CA TYR A 151 -33.50 -6.12 12.32
C TYR A 151 -32.14 -6.32 12.94
N GLY A 152 -32.05 -6.64 14.24
CA GLY A 152 -30.80 -7.02 14.89
C GLY A 152 -30.12 -8.21 14.20
N LYS A 153 -30.90 -9.23 13.79
CA LYS A 153 -30.39 -10.35 13.00
C LYS A 153 -29.87 -9.91 11.62
N SER A 154 -30.60 -9.00 10.94
CA SER A 154 -30.19 -8.46 9.64
C SER A 154 -28.87 -7.69 9.74
N ILE A 155 -28.70 -6.86 10.77
CA ILE A 155 -27.42 -6.15 11.04
C ILE A 155 -26.28 -7.17 11.25
N TYR A 156 -26.52 -8.20 12.05
CA TYR A 156 -25.53 -9.26 12.28
C TYR A 156 -25.11 -9.95 10.96
N GLU A 157 -26.06 -10.31 10.10
CA GLU A 157 -25.77 -10.96 8.81
C GLU A 157 -24.94 -10.06 7.88
N VAL A 158 -25.24 -8.76 7.83
CA VAL A 158 -24.46 -7.82 7.01
C VAL A 158 -23.06 -7.60 7.61
N SER A 159 -22.94 -7.49 8.93
CA SER A 159 -21.65 -7.41 9.62
C SER A 159 -20.81 -8.66 9.40
N GLU A 160 -21.41 -9.84 9.39
CA GLU A 160 -20.71 -11.09 9.12
C GLU A 160 -20.18 -11.16 7.68
N ARG A 161 -20.96 -10.68 6.71
CA ARG A 161 -20.48 -10.55 5.31
C ARG A 161 -19.28 -9.62 5.19
N PHE A 162 -19.29 -8.51 5.93
CA PHE A 162 -18.15 -7.59 5.99
C PHE A 162 -16.94 -8.26 6.65
N ARG A 163 -17.12 -8.96 7.77
CA ARG A 163 -16.07 -9.72 8.43
C ARG A 163 -15.43 -10.74 7.49
N GLU A 164 -16.24 -11.51 6.75
CA GLU A 164 -15.73 -12.46 5.76
C GLU A 164 -14.94 -11.78 4.64
N ALA A 165 -15.44 -10.66 4.10
CA ALA A 165 -14.76 -9.91 3.06
C ALA A 165 -13.40 -9.39 3.57
N THR A 166 -13.37 -8.83 4.77
CA THR A 166 -12.14 -8.36 5.44
C THR A 166 -11.14 -9.49 5.64
N MET A 167 -11.59 -10.65 6.16
CA MET A 167 -10.71 -11.81 6.36
C MET A 167 -10.14 -12.35 5.04
N ARG A 168 -10.91 -12.32 3.96
CA ARG A 168 -10.41 -12.69 2.62
C ARG A 168 -9.35 -11.72 2.11
N THR A 169 -9.55 -10.43 2.31
CA THR A 169 -8.57 -9.40 1.94
C THR A 169 -7.28 -9.56 2.73
N LEU A 170 -7.38 -9.72 4.06
CA LEU A 170 -6.22 -9.94 4.94
C LEU A 170 -5.45 -11.22 4.58
N LYS A 171 -6.16 -12.32 4.24
CA LYS A 171 -5.50 -13.55 3.79
C LYS A 171 -4.69 -13.34 2.52
N VAL A 172 -5.22 -12.62 1.54
CA VAL A 172 -4.49 -12.32 0.30
C VAL A 172 -3.28 -11.42 0.58
N ALA A 173 -3.44 -10.38 1.39
CA ALA A 173 -2.36 -9.48 1.76
C ALA A 173 -1.22 -10.21 2.49
N ASN A 174 -1.55 -10.98 3.53
CA ASN A 174 -0.55 -11.73 4.30
C ASN A 174 0.13 -12.81 3.47
N LEU A 175 -0.62 -13.53 2.62
CA LEU A 175 -0.05 -14.55 1.73
C LEU A 175 0.88 -13.92 0.70
N SER A 176 0.51 -12.77 0.14
CA SER A 176 1.35 -12.02 -0.81
C SER A 176 2.68 -11.63 -0.18
N SER A 177 2.65 -11.09 1.03
CA SER A 177 3.87 -10.69 1.76
C SER A 177 4.74 -11.91 2.10
N LEU A 178 4.13 -13.01 2.57
CA LEU A 178 4.85 -14.25 2.90
C LEU A 178 5.59 -14.82 1.67
N VAL A 179 4.91 -14.90 0.53
CA VAL A 179 5.51 -15.44 -0.71
C VAL A 179 6.64 -14.52 -1.17
N LEU A 180 6.47 -13.20 -1.10
CA LEU A 180 7.49 -12.23 -1.48
C LEU A 180 8.73 -12.33 -0.60
N ASP A 181 8.55 -12.46 0.72
CA ASP A 181 9.62 -12.68 1.68
C ASP A 181 10.35 -14.00 1.43
N THR A 182 9.60 -15.05 1.07
CA THR A 182 10.17 -16.36 0.74
C THR A 182 11.04 -16.28 -0.52
N PHE A 183 10.57 -15.64 -1.60
CA PHE A 183 11.35 -15.46 -2.81
C PHE A 183 12.62 -14.63 -2.58
N ALA A 184 12.52 -13.53 -1.83
CA ALA A 184 13.68 -12.71 -1.50
C ALA A 184 14.69 -13.47 -0.64
N THR A 185 14.23 -14.23 0.36
CA THR A 185 15.10 -15.06 1.22
C THR A 185 15.76 -16.19 0.43
N LEU A 186 15.01 -16.84 -0.46
CA LEU A 186 15.54 -17.89 -1.33
C LEU A 186 16.60 -17.34 -2.30
N SER A 187 16.39 -16.13 -2.82
CA SER A 187 17.39 -15.47 -3.68
C SER A 187 18.68 -15.14 -2.92
N VAL A 188 18.56 -14.65 -1.68
CA VAL A 188 19.74 -14.43 -0.81
C VAL A 188 20.45 -15.75 -0.50
N ALA A 189 19.69 -16.81 -0.21
CA ALA A 189 20.26 -18.14 0.05
C ALA A 189 20.98 -18.70 -1.19
N ALA A 190 20.44 -18.50 -2.40
CA ALA A 190 21.07 -18.91 -3.65
C ALA A 190 22.40 -18.18 -3.87
N VAL A 191 22.45 -16.86 -3.61
CA VAL A 191 23.68 -16.08 -3.67
C VAL A 191 24.70 -16.61 -2.65
N ALA A 192 24.29 -16.82 -1.39
CA ALA A 192 25.17 -17.31 -0.33
C ALA A 192 25.72 -18.71 -0.65
N PHE A 193 24.87 -19.60 -1.16
CA PHE A 193 25.25 -20.95 -1.57
C PHE A 193 26.28 -20.92 -2.71
N MET A 194 26.03 -20.14 -3.75
CA MET A 194 26.94 -20.00 -4.89
C MET A 194 28.29 -19.41 -4.50
N LEU A 195 28.27 -18.37 -3.63
CA LEU A 195 29.48 -17.78 -3.08
C LEU A 195 30.28 -18.76 -2.24
N GLY A 196 29.61 -19.60 -1.43
CA GLY A 196 30.23 -20.63 -0.62
C GLY A 196 30.99 -21.64 -1.49
N PHE A 197 30.39 -22.15 -2.56
CA PHE A 197 31.06 -23.04 -3.52
C PHE A 197 32.26 -22.38 -4.16
N ARG A 198 32.11 -21.17 -4.68
CA ARG A 198 33.19 -20.48 -5.40
C ARG A 198 34.32 -20.01 -4.48
N LEU A 199 34.03 -19.81 -3.19
CA LEU A 199 35.05 -19.55 -2.17
C LEU A 199 35.88 -20.80 -1.90
N ILE A 200 35.25 -21.99 -1.82
CA ILE A 200 35.94 -23.27 -1.64
C ILE A 200 36.82 -23.60 -2.86
N ASP A 201 36.30 -23.35 -4.07
CA ASP A 201 37.03 -23.55 -5.33
C ASP A 201 38.13 -22.50 -5.55
N GLY A 202 38.27 -21.51 -4.68
CA GLY A 202 39.27 -20.43 -4.80
C GLY A 202 38.99 -19.44 -5.94
N SER A 203 37.82 -19.49 -6.58
CA SER A 203 37.46 -18.60 -7.71
C SER A 203 37.01 -17.22 -7.25
N VAL A 204 36.69 -17.06 -5.96
CA VAL A 204 36.32 -15.77 -5.32
C VAL A 204 37.12 -15.65 -4.02
N THR A 205 37.64 -14.46 -3.75
CA THR A 205 38.30 -14.16 -2.48
C THR A 205 37.31 -13.86 -1.35
N LEU A 206 37.80 -13.95 -0.11
CA LEU A 206 36.93 -13.79 1.08
C LEU A 206 36.24 -12.42 1.13
N PHE A 207 36.92 -11.33 0.75
CA PHE A 207 36.35 -9.97 0.83
C PHE A 207 35.14 -9.78 -0.07
N PRO A 208 35.16 -10.07 -1.40
CA PRO A 208 33.96 -10.03 -2.24
C PRO A 208 32.84 -10.94 -1.73
N ALA A 209 33.15 -12.15 -1.27
CA ALA A 209 32.16 -13.07 -0.77
C ALA A 209 31.42 -12.51 0.46
N LEU A 210 32.13 -11.99 1.45
CA LEU A 210 31.50 -11.36 2.63
C LEU A 210 30.74 -10.07 2.28
N ALA A 211 31.31 -9.23 1.40
CA ALA A 211 30.64 -8.00 0.96
C ALA A 211 29.30 -8.30 0.28
N LEU A 212 29.26 -9.27 -0.63
CA LEU A 212 28.04 -9.67 -1.34
C LEU A 212 27.01 -10.32 -0.43
N LEU A 213 27.45 -11.08 0.58
CA LEU A 213 26.55 -11.66 1.58
C LEU A 213 25.81 -10.59 2.41
N VAL A 214 26.47 -9.45 2.65
CA VAL A 214 25.85 -8.29 3.32
C VAL A 214 24.99 -7.47 2.36
N ILE A 215 25.41 -7.33 1.09
CA ILE A 215 24.69 -6.56 0.08
C ILE A 215 23.38 -7.24 -0.36
N ALA A 216 23.37 -8.58 -0.48
CA ALA A 216 22.23 -9.30 -1.01
C ALA A 216 20.91 -9.08 -0.24
N PRO A 217 20.84 -9.12 1.09
CA PRO A 217 19.61 -8.76 1.83
C PRO A 217 19.19 -7.31 1.64
N GLU A 218 20.16 -6.37 1.60
CA GLU A 218 19.90 -4.94 1.41
C GLU A 218 19.34 -4.65 0.01
N TYR A 219 19.73 -5.42 -1.00
CA TYR A 219 19.25 -5.32 -2.36
C TYR A 219 17.74 -5.59 -2.48
N PHE A 220 17.23 -6.58 -1.76
CA PHE A 220 15.81 -6.96 -1.80
C PHE A 220 14.95 -6.19 -0.80
N ARG A 221 15.56 -5.47 0.16
CA ARG A 221 14.84 -4.73 1.21
C ARG A 221 13.86 -3.70 0.67
N PRO A 222 14.20 -2.81 -0.29
CA PRO A 222 13.26 -1.79 -0.78
C PRO A 222 12.00 -2.38 -1.39
N ILE A 223 12.10 -3.55 -2.04
CA ILE A 223 10.95 -4.23 -2.65
C ILE A 223 10.01 -4.77 -1.56
N ARG A 224 10.57 -5.39 -0.52
CA ARG A 224 9.79 -5.91 0.63
C ARG A 224 9.04 -4.79 1.34
N GLU A 225 9.72 -3.68 1.63
CA GLU A 225 9.14 -2.51 2.28
C GLU A 225 8.04 -1.87 1.43
N PHE A 226 8.24 -1.76 0.13
CA PHE A 226 7.22 -1.25 -0.77
C PHE A 226 6.00 -2.17 -0.84
N ALA A 227 6.21 -3.47 -0.93
CA ALA A 227 5.11 -4.43 -1.00
C ALA A 227 4.24 -4.41 0.27
N ALA A 228 4.85 -4.27 1.45
CA ALA A 228 4.13 -4.16 2.72
C ALA A 228 3.23 -2.91 2.75
N ASP A 229 3.72 -1.77 2.26
CA ASP A 229 2.98 -0.51 2.30
C ASP A 229 2.09 -0.27 1.07
N TYR A 230 2.28 -1.04 0.01
CA TYR A 230 1.44 -0.93 -1.19
C TYR A 230 -0.04 -1.12 -0.87
N HIS A 231 -0.37 -2.06 0.02
CA HIS A 231 -1.74 -2.27 0.46
C HIS A 231 -2.28 -1.10 1.27
N ALA A 232 -1.47 -0.52 2.15
CA ALA A 232 -1.85 0.68 2.91
C ALA A 232 -1.99 1.93 2.03
N SER A 233 -1.28 1.97 0.91
CA SER A 233 -1.33 3.08 -0.05
C SER A 233 -2.53 3.05 -0.99
N LEU A 234 -3.20 1.91 -1.14
CA LEU A 234 -4.37 1.77 -2.03
C LEU A 234 -5.53 2.68 -1.60
N ASP A 235 -5.76 2.82 -0.30
CA ASP A 235 -6.81 3.68 0.23
C ASP A 235 -6.55 5.15 -0.12
N GLY A 236 -5.31 5.62 0.03
CA GLY A 236 -4.92 6.97 -0.36
C GLY A 236 -5.00 7.21 -1.87
N LYS A 237 -4.64 6.22 -2.68
CA LYS A 237 -4.82 6.30 -4.14
C LYS A 237 -6.28 6.37 -4.55
N ASN A 238 -7.16 5.60 -3.90
CA ASN A 238 -8.59 5.63 -4.15
C ASN A 238 -9.20 6.96 -3.69
N ALA A 239 -8.78 7.48 -2.54
CA ALA A 239 -9.17 8.79 -2.04
C ALA A 239 -8.76 9.91 -3.01
N LEU A 240 -7.53 9.88 -3.53
CA LEU A 240 -7.06 10.83 -4.54
C LEU A 240 -7.93 10.81 -5.79
N ALA A 241 -8.22 9.62 -6.32
CA ALA A 241 -9.09 9.48 -7.50
C ALA A 241 -10.51 9.98 -7.24
N SER A 242 -11.06 9.72 -6.06
CA SER A 242 -12.39 10.19 -5.66
C SER A 242 -12.44 11.73 -5.54
N ILE A 243 -11.42 12.33 -4.91
CA ILE A 243 -11.34 13.79 -4.78
C ILE A 243 -11.17 14.44 -6.15
N GLN A 244 -10.32 13.91 -7.02
CA GLN A 244 -10.14 14.42 -8.38
C GLN A 244 -11.45 14.36 -9.17
N ALA A 245 -12.17 13.24 -9.11
CA ALA A 245 -13.47 13.11 -9.76
C ALA A 245 -14.49 14.15 -9.28
N LEU A 246 -14.48 14.50 -7.97
CA LEU A 246 -15.34 15.54 -7.40
C LEU A 246 -14.92 16.97 -7.81
N VAL A 247 -13.63 17.20 -7.99
CA VAL A 247 -13.09 18.50 -8.44
C VAL A 247 -13.34 18.73 -9.92
N ASP A 248 -13.28 17.67 -10.73
CA ASP A 248 -13.47 17.73 -12.20
C ASP A 248 -14.97 17.74 -12.60
N ALA A 249 -15.88 17.31 -11.71
CA ALA A 249 -17.33 17.32 -11.92
C ALA A 249 -17.93 18.74 -11.81
#